data_ecd2d63bb75d9c38054cd8872d2ebb52
#
_entry.id   ecd2d63bb75d9c38054cd8872d2ebb52
#
_cell.length_a   1.000
_cell.length_b   1.000
_cell.length_c   1.000
_cell.angle_alpha   90.00
_cell.angle_beta   90.00
_cell.angle_gamma   90.00
#
_symmetry.space_group_name_H-M   'P 1'
#
loop_
_entity.id
_entity.type
_entity.pdbx_description
1 polymer ?
#
loop_
_entity_poly.entity_id
_entity_poly.type
_entity_poly.pdbx_seq_one_letter_code
_entity_poly.pdbx_strand_id
1 'polypeptide(L)'
;CFISTTIFFVKRDLRGSALNQVNTSNQPSTFEKKILEIAQVSRSMNAYGLFRVMTKTRPEIKIELQSENGQWHPVIFKYKPGDERKRPLFFFPHMPRLDWQIWFEALYYERLLSDPFAISTYQNFLSTIVIKDLDIDDIRISDFLDEKARKTLDRLPPSEKSFYMNRLSSRINIYLNNSYWFSRLLSNIVSGNEALSDHLNIDSELEYLNMKISLIHYSFDHSHNENWWETKTINSFNIELSN
;
A
#
# COMPACT_ATOMS: atom_id res chain seq x y z
N CYS A 1 -28.04 -11.98 -20.49
CA CYS A 1 -26.90 -11.31 -19.79
C CYS A 1 -26.52 -11.97 -18.46
N PHE A 2 -27.47 -12.33 -17.60
CA PHE A 2 -27.17 -12.91 -16.26
C PHE A 2 -26.46 -14.27 -16.33
N ILE A 3 -26.80 -15.15 -17.22
CA ILE A 3 -26.24 -16.50 -17.34
C ILE A 3 -24.77 -16.47 -17.76
N SER A 4 -24.40 -15.57 -18.65
CA SER A 4 -23.02 -15.44 -19.16
C SER A 4 -22.05 -14.88 -18.10
N THR A 5 -22.49 -13.94 -17.28
CA THR A 5 -21.71 -13.41 -16.16
C THR A 5 -21.48 -14.46 -15.08
N THR A 6 -22.49 -15.26 -14.77
CA THR A 6 -22.38 -16.33 -13.76
C THR A 6 -21.37 -17.40 -14.19
N ILE A 7 -21.40 -17.83 -15.46
CA ILE A 7 -20.45 -18.81 -16.00
C ILE A 7 -19.01 -18.26 -15.97
N PHE A 8 -18.81 -16.98 -16.27
CA PHE A 8 -17.49 -16.34 -16.23
C PHE A 8 -16.96 -16.25 -14.81
N PHE A 9 -17.78 -15.86 -13.84
CA PHE A 9 -17.40 -15.80 -12.43
C PHE A 9 -17.09 -17.18 -11.87
N VAL A 10 -17.88 -18.19 -12.13
CA VAL A 10 -17.65 -19.57 -11.66
C VAL A 10 -16.34 -20.12 -12.22
N LYS A 11 -16.07 -19.96 -13.53
CA LYS A 11 -14.80 -20.44 -14.15
C LYS A 11 -13.56 -19.69 -13.62
N ARG A 12 -13.67 -18.44 -13.22
CA ARG A 12 -12.56 -17.66 -12.66
C ARG A 12 -12.30 -18.00 -11.19
N ASP A 13 -13.34 -18.26 -10.41
CA ASP A 13 -13.19 -18.71 -9.02
C ASP A 13 -12.50 -20.07 -8.94
N LEU A 14 -12.81 -20.95 -9.88
CA LEU A 14 -12.13 -22.25 -10.01
C LEU A 14 -10.65 -22.10 -10.43
N ARG A 15 -10.25 -21.04 -11.16
CA ARG A 15 -8.85 -20.79 -11.50
C ARG A 15 -8.04 -20.15 -10.38
N GLY A 16 -8.66 -19.37 -9.51
CA GLY A 16 -7.96 -18.68 -8.41
C GLY A 16 -7.72 -19.52 -7.17
N SER A 17 -8.53 -20.56 -6.94
CA SER A 17 -8.47 -21.40 -5.73
C SER A 17 -8.01 -22.84 -5.96
N ALA A 18 -7.82 -23.27 -7.19
CA ALA A 18 -7.51 -24.66 -7.50
C ALA A 18 -6.44 -24.78 -8.59
N LEU A 19 -5.24 -24.27 -8.33
CA LEU A 19 -4.06 -24.56 -9.18
C LEU A 19 -3.50 -25.97 -8.95
N ASN A 20 -4.11 -26.78 -8.11
CA ASN A 20 -3.53 -28.10 -7.79
C ASN A 20 -4.47 -29.30 -7.81
N GLN A 21 -5.60 -29.31 -8.40
CA GLN A 21 -6.36 -30.55 -8.67
C GLN A 21 -7.75 -30.26 -9.25
N VAL A 22 -7.87 -30.11 -10.55
CA VAL A 22 -9.06 -30.61 -11.26
C VAL A 22 -8.65 -31.03 -12.66
N ASN A 23 -8.71 -32.31 -12.93
CA ASN A 23 -8.79 -32.87 -14.28
C ASN A 23 -10.04 -32.30 -14.95
N THR A 24 -9.88 -31.27 -15.77
CA THR A 24 -11.00 -30.63 -16.45
C THR A 24 -11.16 -31.24 -17.84
N SER A 25 -12.06 -32.18 -17.93
CA SER A 25 -12.63 -32.69 -19.19
C SER A 25 -13.58 -31.68 -19.88
N ASN A 26 -13.71 -30.45 -19.42
CA ASN A 26 -14.58 -29.42 -20.01
C ASN A 26 -13.77 -28.26 -20.56
N GLN A 27 -13.13 -28.45 -21.71
CA GLN A 27 -12.69 -27.31 -22.52
C GLN A 27 -13.91 -26.53 -23.01
N PRO A 28 -13.91 -25.17 -22.92
CA PRO A 28 -15.02 -24.38 -23.44
C PRO A 28 -15.21 -24.65 -24.93
N SER A 29 -16.45 -24.81 -25.35
CA SER A 29 -16.82 -25.01 -26.76
C SER A 29 -16.29 -23.87 -27.64
N THR A 30 -16.10 -24.11 -28.91
CA THR A 30 -15.60 -23.10 -29.87
C THR A 30 -16.51 -21.87 -29.90
N PHE A 31 -17.80 -22.06 -29.65
CA PHE A 31 -18.80 -20.98 -29.56
C PHE A 31 -18.60 -20.13 -28.29
N GLU A 32 -18.39 -20.74 -27.14
CA GLU A 32 -18.11 -20.03 -25.89
C GLU A 32 -16.80 -19.24 -25.97
N LYS A 33 -15.76 -19.78 -26.63
CA LYS A 33 -14.51 -19.05 -26.87
C LYS A 33 -14.73 -17.80 -27.69
N LYS A 34 -15.50 -17.87 -28.78
CA LYS A 34 -15.83 -16.71 -29.64
C LYS A 34 -16.64 -15.66 -28.90
N ILE A 35 -17.62 -16.06 -28.08
CA ILE A 35 -18.40 -15.11 -27.27
C ILE A 35 -17.50 -14.41 -26.25
N LEU A 36 -16.61 -15.13 -25.59
CA LEU A 36 -15.65 -14.55 -24.63
C LEU A 36 -14.67 -13.61 -25.32
N GLU A 37 -14.21 -13.91 -26.51
CA GLU A 37 -13.33 -13.07 -27.31
C GLU A 37 -14.03 -11.76 -27.73
N ILE A 38 -15.25 -11.83 -28.24
CA ILE A 38 -16.07 -10.66 -28.57
C ILE A 38 -16.35 -9.81 -27.33
N ALA A 39 -16.68 -10.42 -26.21
CA ALA A 39 -16.92 -9.74 -24.95
C ALA A 39 -15.66 -9.05 -24.39
N GLN A 40 -14.48 -9.62 -24.59
CA GLN A 40 -13.19 -9.02 -24.21
C GLN A 40 -12.83 -7.84 -25.13
N VAL A 41 -12.97 -8.01 -26.44
CA VAL A 41 -12.67 -6.96 -27.43
C VAL A 41 -13.63 -5.77 -27.29
N SER A 42 -14.93 -6.03 -27.10
CA SER A 42 -15.94 -4.99 -26.90
C SER A 42 -15.91 -4.38 -25.49
N ARG A 43 -15.08 -4.91 -24.57
CA ARG A 43 -15.06 -4.54 -23.14
C ARG A 43 -16.44 -4.56 -22.46
N SER A 44 -17.41 -5.25 -23.06
CA SER A 44 -18.76 -5.38 -22.53
C SER A 44 -18.88 -6.27 -21.30
N MET A 45 -17.86 -7.12 -21.07
CA MET A 45 -17.71 -7.95 -19.86
C MET A 45 -16.30 -7.78 -19.28
N ASN A 46 -16.22 -7.11 -18.17
CA ASN A 46 -15.00 -6.99 -17.39
C ASN A 46 -15.11 -7.82 -16.11
N ALA A 47 -14.08 -8.59 -15.82
CA ALA A 47 -13.94 -9.21 -14.50
C ALA A 47 -13.57 -8.11 -13.47
N TYR A 48 -14.56 -7.27 -13.15
CA TYR A 48 -14.39 -6.25 -12.14
C TYR A 48 -14.39 -6.91 -10.76
N GLY A 49 -13.21 -7.20 -10.25
CA GLY A 49 -13.04 -7.93 -9.00
C GLY A 49 -12.72 -7.07 -7.79
N LEU A 50 -12.75 -5.74 -7.92
CA LEU A 50 -12.32 -4.81 -6.86
C LEU A 50 -13.16 -4.95 -5.59
N PHE A 51 -14.46 -5.22 -5.72
CA PHE A 51 -15.40 -5.39 -4.59
C PHE A 51 -15.86 -6.83 -4.41
N ARG A 52 -15.15 -7.78 -4.97
CA ARG A 52 -15.54 -9.20 -4.90
C ARG A 52 -15.39 -9.77 -3.49
N VAL A 53 -14.39 -9.31 -2.75
CA VAL A 53 -14.17 -9.67 -1.35
C VAL A 53 -14.26 -8.39 -0.53
N MET A 54 -15.38 -8.24 0.17
CA MET A 54 -15.55 -7.14 1.12
C MET A 54 -14.65 -7.39 2.32
N THR A 55 -13.76 -6.46 2.61
CA THR A 55 -12.96 -6.49 3.84
C THR A 55 -13.85 -6.11 5.02
N LYS A 56 -13.77 -6.86 6.12
CA LYS A 56 -14.50 -6.56 7.36
C LYS A 56 -13.91 -5.38 8.12
N THR A 57 -12.62 -5.13 7.89
CA THR A 57 -11.84 -4.05 8.49
C THR A 57 -11.46 -3.04 7.42
N ARG A 58 -11.29 -1.80 7.83
CA ARG A 58 -10.78 -0.74 6.97
C ARG A 58 -9.40 -0.31 7.45
N PRO A 59 -8.31 -0.91 6.93
CA PRO A 59 -6.97 -0.45 7.20
C PRO A 59 -6.73 0.90 6.52
N GLU A 60 -6.11 1.81 7.25
CA GLU A 60 -5.71 3.14 6.77
C GLU A 60 -4.30 3.45 7.21
N ILE A 61 -3.56 4.20 6.39
CA ILE A 61 -2.26 4.75 6.77
C ILE A 61 -2.48 6.12 7.38
N LYS A 62 -1.97 6.33 8.60
CA LYS A 62 -1.84 7.62 9.24
C LYS A 62 -0.39 8.07 9.18
N ILE A 63 -0.16 9.29 8.71
CA ILE A 63 1.15 9.93 8.67
C ILE A 63 1.14 11.08 9.66
N GLU A 64 2.15 11.16 10.50
CA GLU A 64 2.35 12.23 11.48
C GLU A 64 3.78 12.76 11.34
N LEU A 65 3.94 14.08 11.34
CA LEU A 65 5.22 14.76 11.25
C LEU A 65 5.55 15.38 12.61
N GLN A 66 6.77 15.21 13.09
CA GLN A 66 7.22 15.81 14.33
C GLN A 66 8.06 17.04 14.03
N SER A 67 7.61 18.21 14.50
CA SER A 67 8.35 19.45 14.42
C SER A 67 9.48 19.52 15.48
N GLU A 68 10.39 20.47 15.32
CA GLU A 68 11.52 20.69 16.25
C GLU A 68 11.10 20.86 17.71
N ASN A 69 9.95 21.44 17.98
CA ASN A 69 9.40 21.59 19.32
C ASN A 69 8.86 20.29 19.94
N GLY A 70 9.01 19.15 19.25
CA GLY A 70 8.57 17.83 19.68
C GLY A 70 7.08 17.55 19.43
N GLN A 71 6.32 18.47 18.85
CA GLN A 71 4.90 18.32 18.59
C GLN A 71 4.63 17.49 17.34
N TRP A 72 3.65 16.58 17.41
CA TRP A 72 3.23 15.76 16.29
C TRP A 72 2.07 16.42 15.53
N HIS A 73 2.23 16.58 14.23
CA HIS A 73 1.26 17.17 13.32
C HIS A 73 0.74 16.10 12.38
N PRO A 74 -0.56 15.75 12.41
CA PRO A 74 -1.11 14.75 11.51
C PRO A 74 -1.25 15.30 10.10
N VAL A 75 -0.85 14.53 9.10
CA VAL A 75 -1.13 14.80 7.68
C VAL A 75 -2.57 14.40 7.39
N ILE A 76 -3.38 15.37 6.99
CA ILE A 76 -4.83 15.20 6.85
C ILE A 76 -5.23 14.97 5.40
N PHE A 77 -5.79 13.80 5.13
CA PHE A 77 -6.44 13.48 3.87
C PHE A 77 -7.94 13.75 3.99
N LYS A 78 -8.48 14.56 3.09
CA LYS A 78 -9.82 15.13 3.23
C LYS A 78 -10.95 14.11 3.26
N TYR A 79 -10.85 13.03 2.48
CA TYR A 79 -11.96 12.10 2.24
C TYR A 79 -11.76 10.71 2.84
N LYS A 80 -10.69 10.50 3.60
CA LYS A 80 -10.49 9.25 4.34
C LYS A 80 -10.70 9.46 5.84
N PRO A 81 -10.94 8.38 6.61
CA PRO A 81 -10.97 8.47 8.08
C PRO A 81 -9.66 9.04 8.61
N GLY A 82 -9.75 9.90 9.60
CA GLY A 82 -8.59 10.54 10.22
C GLY A 82 -8.90 10.89 11.67
N ASP A 83 -9.59 11.99 11.91
CA ASP A 83 -10.06 12.39 13.23
C ASP A 83 -11.28 11.53 13.63
N GLU A 84 -11.25 10.94 14.82
CA GLU A 84 -12.29 10.06 15.33
C GLU A 84 -13.66 10.74 15.45
N ARG A 85 -13.67 12.05 15.67
CA ARG A 85 -14.89 12.88 15.80
C ARG A 85 -15.46 13.32 14.47
N LYS A 86 -14.68 13.22 13.39
CA LYS A 86 -15.13 13.68 12.08
C LYS A 86 -15.99 12.64 11.39
N ARG A 87 -17.20 13.07 11.02
CA ARG A 87 -18.09 12.31 10.16
C ARG A 87 -17.43 12.04 8.82
N PRO A 88 -17.63 10.83 8.23
CA PRO A 88 -17.24 10.57 6.85
C PRO A 88 -17.85 11.60 5.90
N LEU A 89 -17.01 12.18 5.04
CA LEU A 89 -17.49 13.12 4.04
C LEU A 89 -18.15 12.35 2.89
N PHE A 90 -19.24 12.94 2.39
CA PHE A 90 -19.86 12.46 1.16
C PHE A 90 -19.03 12.93 -0.04
N PHE A 91 -18.73 12.01 -0.94
CA PHE A 91 -18.03 12.31 -2.20
C PHE A 91 -18.84 11.75 -3.37
N PHE A 92 -18.99 12.58 -4.39
CA PHE A 92 -19.65 12.21 -5.62
C PHE A 92 -19.11 13.08 -6.76
N PRO A 93 -18.87 12.56 -7.95
CA PRO A 93 -19.03 11.15 -8.37
C PRO A 93 -17.83 10.25 -8.02
N HIS A 94 -16.68 10.80 -7.65
CA HIS A 94 -15.45 10.05 -7.40
C HIS A 94 -14.72 10.57 -6.16
N MET A 95 -14.17 9.64 -5.39
CA MET A 95 -13.19 9.93 -4.37
C MET A 95 -11.88 10.44 -5.03
N PRO A 96 -11.20 11.47 -4.49
CA PRO A 96 -9.91 11.91 -4.98
C PRO A 96 -8.93 10.75 -5.08
N ARG A 97 -8.13 10.76 -6.15
CA ARG A 97 -7.24 9.64 -6.47
C ARG A 97 -6.24 9.35 -5.35
N LEU A 98 -5.69 10.39 -4.73
CA LEU A 98 -4.71 10.26 -3.67
C LEU A 98 -5.28 9.53 -2.45
N ASP A 99 -6.44 9.98 -1.94
CA ASP A 99 -7.13 9.37 -0.79
C ASP A 99 -7.45 7.89 -1.05
N TRP A 100 -7.80 7.56 -2.29
CA TRP A 100 -8.10 6.20 -2.70
C TRP A 100 -6.84 5.32 -2.82
N GLN A 101 -5.77 5.85 -3.40
CA GLN A 101 -4.51 5.12 -3.55
C GLN A 101 -3.88 4.76 -2.20
N ILE A 102 -3.93 5.66 -1.21
CA ILE A 102 -3.40 5.40 0.13
C ILE A 102 -4.12 4.23 0.81
N TRP A 103 -5.41 4.05 0.56
CA TRP A 103 -6.12 2.88 1.08
C TRP A 103 -5.58 1.57 0.47
N PHE A 104 -5.22 1.54 -0.82
CA PHE A 104 -4.56 0.35 -1.40
C PHE A 104 -3.19 0.10 -0.79
N GLU A 105 -2.45 1.14 -0.50
CA GLU A 105 -1.17 1.02 0.20
C GLU A 105 -1.36 0.47 1.61
N ALA A 106 -2.40 0.89 2.33
CA ALA A 106 -2.74 0.32 3.63
C ALA A 106 -3.05 -1.18 3.56
N LEU A 107 -3.83 -1.61 2.55
CA LEU A 107 -4.10 -3.04 2.28
C LEU A 107 -2.84 -3.83 1.93
N TYR A 108 -1.93 -3.20 1.19
CA TYR A 108 -0.64 -3.81 0.84
C TYR A 108 0.25 -3.95 2.08
N TYR A 109 0.37 -2.89 2.88
CA TYR A 109 1.12 -2.88 4.13
C TYR A 109 0.60 -3.93 5.11
N GLU A 110 -0.72 -4.00 5.32
CA GLU A 110 -1.34 -5.02 6.18
C GLU A 110 -0.95 -6.44 5.76
N ARG A 111 -0.93 -6.70 4.46
CA ARG A 111 -0.54 -8.01 3.91
C ARG A 111 0.91 -8.37 4.21
N LEU A 112 1.82 -7.38 4.25
CA LEU A 112 3.23 -7.60 4.55
C LEU A 112 3.47 -7.98 6.01
N LEU A 113 2.57 -7.65 6.94
CA LEU A 113 2.71 -7.97 8.36
C LEU A 113 2.82 -9.47 8.65
N SER A 114 2.37 -10.32 7.74
CA SER A 114 2.48 -11.78 7.88
C SER A 114 3.92 -12.31 7.70
N ASP A 115 4.82 -11.53 7.08
CA ASP A 115 6.22 -11.90 6.83
C ASP A 115 7.16 -10.85 7.47
N PRO A 116 7.82 -11.16 8.60
CA PRO A 116 8.72 -10.24 9.30
C PRO A 116 9.86 -9.70 8.43
N PHE A 117 10.36 -10.49 7.49
CA PHE A 117 11.38 -10.03 6.55
C PHE A 117 10.79 -9.05 5.52
N ALA A 118 9.60 -9.32 5.02
CA ALA A 118 8.95 -8.44 4.08
C ALA A 118 8.64 -7.07 4.70
N ILE A 119 8.08 -7.05 5.93
CA ILE A 119 7.73 -5.78 6.57
C ILE A 119 8.95 -4.95 6.92
N SER A 120 10.02 -5.56 7.48
CA SER A 120 11.25 -4.83 7.81
C SER A 120 11.93 -4.29 6.55
N THR A 121 11.97 -5.07 5.47
CA THR A 121 12.52 -4.62 4.17
C THR A 121 11.68 -3.49 3.57
N TYR A 122 10.35 -3.54 3.72
CA TYR A 122 9.46 -2.49 3.23
C TYR A 122 9.65 -1.18 4.01
N GLN A 123 9.72 -1.24 5.33
CA GLN A 123 9.99 -0.07 6.16
C GLN A 123 11.34 0.57 5.82
N ASN A 124 12.38 -0.26 5.66
CA ASN A 124 13.69 0.20 5.21
C ASN A 124 13.66 0.80 3.80
N PHE A 125 12.88 0.20 2.88
CA PHE A 125 12.67 0.75 1.53
C PHE A 125 12.07 2.15 1.58
N LEU A 126 10.99 2.37 2.33
CA LEU A 126 10.38 3.69 2.46
C LEU A 126 11.35 4.70 3.10
N SER A 127 11.99 4.32 4.21
CA SER A 127 12.93 5.19 4.92
C SER A 127 14.10 5.61 4.03
N THR A 128 14.69 4.67 3.30
CA THR A 128 15.85 4.93 2.43
C THR A 128 15.51 5.92 1.32
N ILE A 129 14.35 5.75 0.66
CA ILE A 129 13.94 6.66 -0.42
C ILE A 129 13.62 8.04 0.13
N VAL A 130 12.92 8.13 1.27
CA VAL A 130 12.55 9.40 1.88
C VAL A 130 13.79 10.18 2.33
N ILE A 131 14.73 9.52 3.04
CA ILE A 131 15.93 10.18 3.59
C ILE A 131 16.90 10.62 2.48
N LYS A 132 17.08 9.77 1.45
CA LYS A 132 18.03 10.04 0.37
C LYS A 132 17.43 10.76 -0.84
N ASP A 133 16.12 10.95 -0.84
CA ASP A 133 15.33 11.50 -1.97
C ASP A 133 15.67 10.87 -3.33
N LEU A 134 15.73 9.54 -3.37
CA LEU A 134 16.17 8.77 -4.54
C LEU A 134 15.13 8.74 -5.64
N ASP A 135 15.54 9.07 -6.86
CA ASP A 135 14.74 8.79 -8.05
C ASP A 135 14.89 7.33 -8.50
N ILE A 136 13.91 6.84 -9.26
CA ILE A 136 13.81 5.42 -9.64
C ILE A 136 15.06 4.91 -10.38
N ASP A 137 15.68 5.77 -11.21
CA ASP A 137 16.84 5.43 -12.01
C ASP A 137 18.15 5.38 -11.19
N ASP A 138 18.18 6.01 -10.02
CA ASP A 138 19.33 6.07 -9.14
C ASP A 138 19.36 4.98 -8.07
N ILE A 139 18.27 4.24 -7.91
CA ILE A 139 18.10 3.24 -6.88
C ILE A 139 19.00 2.02 -7.12
N ARG A 140 19.85 1.72 -6.12
CA ARG A 140 20.69 0.53 -6.08
C ARG A 140 20.32 -0.36 -4.89
N ILE A 141 20.42 -1.66 -5.05
CA ILE A 141 20.13 -2.60 -3.94
C ILE A 141 21.03 -2.35 -2.73
N SER A 142 22.25 -1.89 -2.97
CA SER A 142 23.19 -1.49 -1.90
C SER A 142 22.69 -0.38 -1.00
N ASP A 143 21.75 0.46 -1.48
CA ASP A 143 21.23 1.58 -0.70
C ASP A 143 20.35 1.14 0.46
N PHE A 144 19.77 -0.06 0.35
CA PHE A 144 18.93 -0.69 1.37
C PHE A 144 19.68 -1.58 2.34
N LEU A 145 21.01 -1.60 2.28
CA LEU A 145 21.87 -2.30 3.22
C LEU A 145 22.47 -1.28 4.19
N ASP A 146 22.06 -1.35 5.44
CA ASP A 146 22.72 -0.62 6.50
C ASP A 146 24.13 -1.17 6.78
N GLU A 147 24.95 -0.45 7.52
CA GLU A 147 26.33 -0.85 7.81
C GLU A 147 26.40 -2.18 8.58
N LYS A 148 25.42 -2.44 9.44
CA LYS A 148 25.32 -3.69 10.21
C LYS A 148 25.00 -4.87 9.30
N ALA A 149 24.05 -4.71 8.38
CA ALA A 149 23.71 -5.72 7.39
C ALA A 149 24.88 -6.01 6.45
N ARG A 150 25.62 -4.98 6.00
CA ARG A 150 26.85 -5.14 5.18
C ARG A 150 27.91 -5.96 5.91
N LYS A 151 28.24 -5.59 7.15
CA LYS A 151 29.20 -6.34 7.97
C LYS A 151 28.77 -7.78 8.23
N THR A 152 27.47 -8.00 8.38
CA THR A 152 26.93 -9.36 8.56
C THR A 152 27.06 -10.18 7.28
N LEU A 153 26.69 -9.59 6.13
CA LEU A 153 26.80 -10.22 4.82
C LEU A 153 28.23 -10.59 4.43
N ASP A 154 29.21 -9.78 4.85
CA ASP A 154 30.63 -10.05 4.55
C ASP A 154 31.19 -11.24 5.33
N ARG A 155 30.51 -11.65 6.41
CA ARG A 155 30.88 -12.83 7.21
C ARG A 155 30.19 -14.11 6.73
N LEU A 156 29.16 -14.01 5.88
CA LEU A 156 28.42 -15.16 5.40
C LEU A 156 29.15 -15.87 4.27
N PRO A 157 28.97 -17.21 4.15
CA PRO A 157 29.40 -17.96 2.98
C PRO A 157 28.83 -17.40 1.67
N PRO A 158 29.54 -17.51 0.53
CA PRO A 158 29.09 -16.94 -0.75
C PRO A 158 27.68 -17.38 -1.19
N SER A 159 27.31 -18.62 -0.89
CA SER A 159 25.98 -19.16 -1.21
C SER A 159 24.87 -18.48 -0.41
N GLU A 160 25.08 -18.29 0.89
CA GLU A 160 24.10 -17.63 1.76
C GLU A 160 24.00 -16.14 1.46
N LYS A 161 25.13 -15.48 1.19
CA LYS A 161 25.18 -14.08 0.75
C LYS A 161 24.39 -13.91 -0.55
N SER A 162 24.60 -14.79 -1.54
CA SER A 162 23.86 -14.75 -2.80
C SER A 162 22.35 -14.97 -2.60
N PHE A 163 21.97 -15.94 -1.77
CA PHE A 163 20.56 -16.18 -1.46
C PHE A 163 19.89 -14.97 -0.80
N TYR A 164 20.54 -14.34 0.19
CA TYR A 164 20.02 -13.14 0.84
C TYR A 164 19.88 -11.97 -0.15
N MET A 165 20.91 -11.72 -0.96
CA MET A 165 20.90 -10.63 -1.95
C MET A 165 19.82 -10.84 -3.02
N ASN A 166 19.60 -12.06 -3.48
CA ASN A 166 18.53 -12.38 -4.42
C ASN A 166 17.14 -12.15 -3.79
N ARG A 167 16.96 -12.56 -2.55
CA ARG A 167 15.71 -12.34 -1.81
C ARG A 167 15.44 -10.85 -1.60
N LEU A 168 16.45 -10.08 -1.19
CA LEU A 168 16.36 -8.63 -1.03
C LEU A 168 16.04 -7.95 -2.35
N SER A 169 16.78 -8.25 -3.41
CA SER A 169 16.55 -7.70 -4.77
C SER A 169 15.13 -7.96 -5.26
N SER A 170 14.65 -9.18 -5.10
CA SER A 170 13.28 -9.54 -5.48
C SER A 170 12.24 -8.69 -4.72
N ARG A 171 12.43 -8.47 -3.41
CA ARG A 171 11.53 -7.65 -2.61
C ARG A 171 11.58 -6.18 -3.01
N ILE A 172 12.76 -5.62 -3.19
CA ILE A 172 12.92 -4.22 -3.62
C ILE A 172 12.24 -4.00 -4.98
N ASN A 173 12.42 -4.90 -5.95
CA ASN A 173 11.73 -4.80 -7.24
C ASN A 173 10.20 -4.82 -7.10
N ILE A 174 9.66 -5.64 -6.20
CA ILE A 174 8.22 -5.65 -5.91
C ILE A 174 7.77 -4.31 -5.33
N TYR A 175 8.54 -3.72 -4.41
CA TYR A 175 8.20 -2.43 -3.78
C TYR A 175 8.33 -1.26 -4.77
N LEU A 176 9.34 -1.28 -5.64
CA LEU A 176 9.47 -0.31 -6.72
C LEU A 176 8.23 -0.29 -7.63
N ASN A 177 7.70 -1.46 -7.96
CA ASN A 177 6.51 -1.56 -8.80
C ASN A 177 5.20 -1.18 -8.10
N ASN A 178 5.09 -1.43 -6.79
CA ASN A 178 3.83 -1.27 -6.06
C ASN A 178 3.76 0.01 -5.23
N SER A 179 4.85 0.38 -4.56
CA SER A 179 4.86 1.39 -3.48
C SER A 179 5.84 2.55 -3.72
N TYR A 180 6.55 2.58 -4.86
CA TYR A 180 7.45 3.70 -5.18
C TYR A 180 6.71 5.05 -5.21
N TRP A 181 5.49 5.09 -5.75
CA TRP A 181 4.66 6.29 -5.73
C TRP A 181 4.41 6.80 -4.30
N PHE A 182 4.23 5.87 -3.34
CA PHE A 182 3.99 6.23 -1.94
C PHE A 182 5.26 6.78 -1.29
N SER A 183 6.43 6.17 -1.53
CA SER A 183 7.69 6.71 -1.04
C SER A 183 7.97 8.11 -1.61
N ARG A 184 7.66 8.36 -2.90
CA ARG A 184 7.77 9.71 -3.50
C ARG A 184 6.76 10.71 -2.92
N LEU A 185 5.55 10.25 -2.56
CA LEU A 185 4.61 11.09 -1.83
C LEU A 185 5.19 11.51 -0.48
N LEU A 186 5.79 10.58 0.28
CA LEU A 186 6.42 10.88 1.57
C LEU A 186 7.60 11.84 1.41
N SER A 187 8.47 11.64 0.41
CA SER A 187 9.57 12.54 0.06
C SER A 187 9.07 13.96 -0.23
N ASN A 188 8.01 14.09 -1.05
CA ASN A 188 7.43 15.38 -1.40
C ASN A 188 6.75 16.07 -0.20
N ILE A 189 6.24 15.33 0.77
CA ILE A 189 5.71 15.86 2.04
C ILE A 189 6.86 16.49 2.84
N VAL A 190 8.00 15.79 2.93
CA VAL A 190 9.17 16.25 3.67
C VAL A 190 9.84 17.45 3.00
N SER A 191 9.93 17.45 1.66
CA SER A 191 10.54 18.55 0.89
C SER A 191 9.72 19.83 0.84
N GLY A 192 8.52 19.86 1.45
CA GLY A 192 7.68 21.05 1.53
C GLY A 192 7.10 21.48 0.19
N ASN A 193 6.71 20.55 -0.67
CA ASN A 193 6.05 20.88 -1.94
C ASN A 193 4.75 21.66 -1.67
N GLU A 194 4.71 22.95 -2.08
CA GLU A 194 3.60 23.86 -1.80
C GLU A 194 2.22 23.31 -2.18
N ALA A 195 2.09 22.78 -3.40
CA ALA A 195 0.80 22.26 -3.89
C ALA A 195 0.30 21.07 -3.05
N LEU A 196 1.23 20.29 -2.50
CA LEU A 196 0.91 19.15 -1.65
C LEU A 196 0.62 19.60 -0.22
N SER A 197 1.38 20.57 0.30
CA SER A 197 1.21 21.13 1.63
C SER A 197 -0.17 21.77 1.81
N ASP A 198 -0.60 22.55 0.83
CA ASP A 198 -1.95 23.15 0.80
C ASP A 198 -3.05 22.08 0.76
N HIS A 199 -2.85 21.04 -0.04
CA HIS A 199 -3.86 19.98 -0.18
C HIS A 199 -3.99 19.12 1.07
N LEU A 200 -2.89 18.88 1.77
CA LEU A 200 -2.81 18.00 2.95
C LEU A 200 -2.82 18.78 4.29
N ASN A 201 -2.97 20.09 4.23
CA ASN A 201 -2.94 20.96 5.41
C ASN A 201 -1.68 20.78 6.26
N ILE A 202 -0.53 20.78 5.57
CA ILE A 202 0.80 20.70 6.20
C ILE A 202 1.36 22.11 6.29
N ASP A 203 1.87 22.47 7.44
CA ASP A 203 2.55 23.75 7.63
C ASP A 203 3.94 23.71 6.99
N SER A 204 4.12 24.41 5.88
CA SER A 204 5.37 24.46 5.14
C SER A 204 6.46 25.33 5.78
N GLU A 205 6.11 26.14 6.82
CA GLU A 205 7.05 26.97 7.56
C GLU A 205 7.77 26.18 8.67
N LEU A 206 7.23 24.99 9.03
CA LEU A 206 7.80 24.16 10.08
C LEU A 206 8.85 23.19 9.51
N GLU A 207 9.97 23.09 10.22
CA GLU A 207 10.94 22.04 9.98
C GLU A 207 10.54 20.77 10.74
N TYR A 208 10.57 19.63 10.04
CA TYR A 208 10.17 18.34 10.59
C TYR A 208 11.38 17.42 10.78
N LEU A 209 11.55 16.90 11.98
CA LEU A 209 12.67 16.02 12.34
C LEU A 209 12.36 14.54 12.18
N ASN A 210 11.09 14.18 12.37
CA ASN A 210 10.66 12.78 12.31
C ASN A 210 9.33 12.65 11.58
N MET A 211 9.17 11.52 10.89
CA MET A 211 7.90 11.10 10.30
C MET A 211 7.48 9.77 10.90
N LYS A 212 6.26 9.69 11.40
CA LYS A 212 5.66 8.45 11.89
C LYS A 212 4.61 7.95 10.92
N ILE A 213 4.73 6.71 10.52
CA ILE A 213 3.78 6.02 9.65
C ILE A 213 3.12 4.92 10.47
N SER A 214 1.79 4.97 10.57
CA SER A 214 1.01 4.02 11.35
C SER A 214 -0.06 3.37 10.48
N LEU A 215 -0.18 2.05 10.59
CA LEU A 215 -1.31 1.29 10.05
C LEU A 215 -2.39 1.21 11.15
N ILE A 216 -3.56 1.73 10.83
CA ILE A 216 -4.68 1.84 11.78
C ILE A 216 -5.91 1.16 11.17
N HIS A 217 -6.60 0.34 11.95
CA HIS A 217 -7.92 -0.12 11.61
C HIS A 217 -8.98 0.86 12.14
N TYR A 218 -9.85 1.27 11.25
CA TYR A 218 -11.02 2.09 11.57
C TYR A 218 -12.28 1.23 11.51
N SER A 219 -13.13 1.35 12.52
CA SER A 219 -14.48 0.83 12.57
C SER A 219 -15.45 1.91 13.02
N PHE A 220 -16.73 1.78 12.67
CA PHE A 220 -17.74 2.72 13.18
C PHE A 220 -17.92 2.53 14.68
N ASP A 221 -17.94 3.63 15.41
CA ASP A 221 -18.30 3.62 16.83
C ASP A 221 -19.80 3.41 16.99
N HIS A 222 -20.20 2.31 17.60
CA HIS A 222 -21.58 1.96 17.91
C HIS A 222 -22.00 2.28 19.36
N SER A 223 -21.09 2.87 20.13
CA SER A 223 -21.31 3.16 21.55
C SER A 223 -22.18 4.40 21.81
N HIS A 224 -22.64 5.09 20.76
CA HIS A 224 -23.39 6.35 20.82
C HIS A 224 -22.63 7.50 21.51
N ASN A 225 -21.31 7.44 21.54
CA ASN A 225 -20.45 8.52 21.97
C ASN A 225 -20.35 9.60 20.88
N GLU A 226 -19.63 10.70 21.17
CA GLU A 226 -19.39 11.80 20.21
C GLU A 226 -18.50 11.40 19.03
N ASN A 227 -17.91 10.19 19.06
CA ASN A 227 -17.01 9.70 18.04
C ASN A 227 -17.77 9.00 16.92
N TRP A 228 -17.29 9.17 15.69
CA TRP A 228 -17.74 8.43 14.50
C TRP A 228 -16.94 7.15 14.30
N TRP A 229 -15.69 7.16 14.78
CA TRP A 229 -14.73 6.10 14.52
C TRP A 229 -14.15 5.57 15.82
N GLU A 230 -14.01 4.28 15.85
CA GLU A 230 -13.17 3.55 16.77
C GLU A 230 -11.88 3.15 16.06
N THR A 231 -10.72 3.38 16.67
CA THR A 231 -9.43 3.16 16.03
C THR A 231 -8.59 2.14 16.78
N LYS A 232 -7.86 1.32 16.02
CA LYS A 232 -6.87 0.38 16.57
C LYS A 232 -5.59 0.45 15.76
N THR A 233 -4.51 0.90 16.36
CA THR A 233 -3.18 0.85 15.75
C THR A 233 -2.70 -0.60 15.69
N ILE A 234 -2.34 -1.05 14.48
CA ILE A 234 -1.86 -2.40 14.20
C ILE A 234 -0.34 -2.45 14.17
N ASN A 235 0.29 -1.48 13.50
CA ASN A 235 1.73 -1.37 13.40
C ASN A 235 2.11 0.11 13.22
N SER A 236 3.31 0.48 13.63
CA SER A 236 3.88 1.81 13.38
C SER A 236 5.39 1.77 13.32
N PHE A 237 5.98 2.68 12.55
CA PHE A 237 7.43 2.91 12.52
C PHE A 237 7.71 4.38 12.27
N ASN A 238 8.93 4.80 12.64
CA ASN A 238 9.39 6.16 12.49
C ASN A 238 10.50 6.22 11.44
N ILE A 239 10.54 7.34 10.72
CA ILE A 239 11.62 7.73 9.82
C ILE A 239 12.26 8.99 10.44
N GLU A 240 13.55 8.92 10.78
CA GLU A 240 14.32 10.08 11.22
C GLU A 240 14.70 10.90 9.99
N LEU A 241 14.25 12.15 9.92
CA LEU A 241 14.45 13.05 8.77
C LEU A 241 15.68 13.97 8.95
N SER A 242 16.18 14.06 10.19
CA SER A 242 17.37 14.85 10.49
C SER A 242 18.62 14.24 9.87
N ASN A 243 19.31 15.03 9.07
CA ASN A 243 20.66 14.77 8.57
C ASN A 243 21.70 14.93 9.69
#